data_dbf2c640585b15bb329e09a6894ceb00
#
_entry.id   dbf2c640585b15bb329e09a6894ceb00
#
_cell.length_a   1.000
_cell.length_b   1.000
_cell.length_c   1.000
_cell.angle_alpha   90.00
_cell.angle_beta   90.00
_cell.angle_gamma   90.00
#
_symmetry.space_group_name_H-M   'P 1'
#
loop_
_entity.id
_entity.type
_entity.pdbx_description
1 polymer ?
#
loop_
_entity_poly.entity_id
_entity_poly.type
_entity_poly.pdbx_seq_one_letter_code
_entity_poly.pdbx_strand_id
1 'polypeptide(L)'
;MVKGVNFTANGTVFIIPGTDGFADLRGHAVMTTANGEKGTYNFYSLGYQDADGSTNDNGAVFFHTSSSGKLSIVNGLVIVFKDQIDKAGNGMTIGWEWK
;
A
#
# COMPACT_ATOMS: atom_id res chain seq x y z
N MET A 1 -9.25 -4.90 -3.13
CA MET A 1 -9.19 -5.79 -4.31
C MET A 1 -8.16 -5.25 -5.28
N VAL A 2 -7.29 -6.09 -5.79
CA VAL A 2 -6.26 -5.73 -6.76
C VAL A 2 -6.39 -6.66 -7.96
N LYS A 3 -6.50 -6.12 -9.18
CA LYS A 3 -6.67 -6.90 -10.41
C LYS A 3 -7.83 -7.91 -10.34
N GLY A 4 -8.90 -7.56 -9.62
CA GLY A 4 -10.03 -8.47 -9.44
C GLY A 4 -9.83 -9.56 -8.40
N VAL A 5 -8.73 -9.56 -7.66
CA VAL A 5 -8.43 -10.57 -6.63
C VAL A 5 -8.71 -9.98 -5.25
N ASN A 6 -9.53 -10.66 -4.47
CA ASN A 6 -9.78 -10.30 -3.08
C ASN A 6 -8.84 -11.06 -2.16
N PHE A 7 -8.26 -10.35 -1.20
CA PHE A 7 -7.40 -10.95 -0.18
C PHE A 7 -7.52 -10.19 1.12
N THR A 8 -7.12 -10.84 2.21
CA THR A 8 -6.85 -10.17 3.48
C THR A 8 -5.37 -9.96 3.62
N ALA A 9 -4.96 -8.93 4.35
CA ALA A 9 -3.57 -8.62 4.54
C ALA A 9 -3.28 -8.37 6.02
N ASN A 10 -2.16 -8.94 6.48
CA ASN A 10 -1.62 -8.68 7.80
C ASN A 10 -0.16 -8.25 7.65
N GLY A 11 0.21 -7.18 8.30
CA GLY A 11 1.57 -6.70 8.16
C GLY A 11 1.97 -5.67 9.19
N THR A 12 3.14 -5.12 8.97
CA THR A 12 3.77 -4.15 9.85
C THR A 12 4.10 -2.90 9.06
N VAL A 13 3.85 -1.75 9.65
CA VAL A 13 4.20 -0.45 9.08
C VAL A 13 5.18 0.23 10.01
N PHE A 14 6.29 0.70 9.44
CA PHE A 14 7.28 1.51 10.15
C PHE A 14 7.13 2.96 9.70
N ILE A 15 6.98 3.85 10.66
CA ILE A 15 6.86 5.28 10.41
C ILE A 15 8.09 5.96 10.99
N ILE A 16 8.87 6.62 10.13
CA ILE A 16 10.08 7.33 10.52
C ILE A 16 9.85 8.82 10.28
N PRO A 17 9.57 9.60 11.35
CA PRO A 17 9.37 11.03 11.18
C PRO A 17 10.65 11.73 10.74
N GLY A 18 10.53 12.63 9.78
CA GLY A 18 11.61 13.50 9.34
C GLY A 18 11.58 14.83 10.06
N THR A 19 12.64 15.60 9.88
CA THR A 19 12.77 16.94 10.48
C THR A 19 12.19 18.05 9.61
N ASP A 20 11.79 17.70 8.39
CA ASP A 20 11.34 18.65 7.36
C ASP A 20 9.82 18.65 7.16
N GLY A 21 9.08 17.99 8.05
CA GLY A 21 7.62 17.85 7.93
C GLY A 21 7.18 16.64 7.13
N PHE A 22 8.12 15.86 6.61
CA PHE A 22 7.85 14.61 5.93
C PHE A 22 8.11 13.44 6.86
N ALA A 23 7.43 12.32 6.60
CA ALA A 23 7.69 11.05 7.27
C ALA A 23 7.86 9.96 6.23
N ASP A 24 8.84 9.08 6.46
CA ASP A 24 9.01 7.88 5.66
C ASP A 24 8.12 6.79 6.24
N LEU A 25 7.33 6.15 5.38
CA LEU A 25 6.52 4.99 5.75
C LEU A 25 6.99 3.79 4.95
N ARG A 26 7.24 2.69 5.65
CA ARG A 26 7.63 1.42 5.03
C ARG A 26 6.77 0.33 5.61
N GLY A 27 6.27 -0.53 4.75
CA GLY A 27 5.42 -1.61 5.19
C GLY A 27 5.69 -2.92 4.47
N HIS A 28 5.37 -3.99 5.18
CA HIS A 28 5.43 -5.35 4.66
C HIS A 28 4.20 -6.07 5.13
N ALA A 29 3.54 -6.79 4.23
CA ALA A 29 2.33 -7.54 4.57
C ALA A 29 2.30 -8.89 3.87
N VAL A 30 1.60 -9.82 4.49
CA VAL A 30 1.25 -11.11 3.91
C VAL A 30 -0.19 -11.05 3.47
N MET A 31 -0.44 -11.38 2.21
CA MET A 31 -1.78 -11.49 1.63
C MET A 31 -2.23 -12.93 1.71
N THR A 32 -3.52 -13.14 1.98
CA THR A 32 -4.14 -14.47 1.95
C THR A 32 -5.48 -14.36 1.27
N THR A 33 -5.73 -15.22 0.27
CA THR A 33 -7.03 -15.32 -0.37
C THR A 33 -7.93 -16.28 0.39
N ALA A 34 -9.23 -16.27 0.09
CA ALA A 34 -10.19 -17.15 0.75
C ALA A 34 -9.89 -18.63 0.56
N ASN A 35 -9.24 -19.01 -0.55
CA ASN A 35 -8.86 -20.41 -0.83
C ASN A 35 -7.43 -20.74 -0.39
N GLY A 36 -6.79 -19.87 0.40
CA GLY A 36 -5.50 -20.15 1.03
C GLY A 36 -4.26 -19.80 0.22
N GLU A 37 -4.39 -19.16 -0.92
CA GLU A 37 -3.23 -18.67 -1.66
C GLU A 37 -2.56 -17.52 -0.89
N LYS A 38 -1.23 -17.48 -0.93
CA LYS A 38 -0.46 -16.49 -0.18
C LYS A 38 0.50 -15.72 -1.07
N GLY A 39 0.71 -14.48 -0.72
CA GLY A 39 1.71 -13.63 -1.32
C GLY A 39 2.15 -12.58 -0.33
N THR A 40 3.03 -11.71 -0.77
CA THR A 40 3.50 -10.58 0.05
C THR A 40 3.47 -9.30 -0.74
N TYR A 41 3.42 -8.20 -0.03
CA TYR A 41 3.73 -6.92 -0.64
C TYR A 41 4.57 -6.08 0.30
N ASN A 42 5.39 -5.24 -0.30
CA ASN A 42 6.12 -4.20 0.40
C ASN A 42 5.68 -2.87 -0.15
N PHE A 43 5.59 -1.86 0.70
CA PHE A 43 5.34 -0.52 0.21
C PHE A 43 6.31 0.47 0.84
N TYR A 44 6.53 1.54 0.11
CA TYR A 44 7.29 2.68 0.57
C TYR A 44 6.53 3.93 0.17
N SER A 45 6.36 4.84 1.12
CA SER A 45 5.69 6.10 0.84
C SER A 45 6.32 7.24 1.62
N LEU A 46 6.07 8.45 1.13
CA LEU A 46 6.45 9.68 1.78
C LEU A 46 5.17 10.40 2.19
N GLY A 47 5.03 10.63 3.48
CA GLY A 47 3.87 11.29 4.05
C GLY A 47 4.17 12.71 4.48
N TYR A 48 3.18 13.59 4.36
CA TYR A 48 3.27 14.94 4.85
C TYR A 48 1.89 15.46 5.23
N GLN A 49 1.87 16.48 6.08
CA GLN A 49 0.63 17.08 6.54
C GLN A 49 0.49 18.48 5.96
N ASP A 50 -0.68 18.78 5.39
CA ASP A 50 -1.00 20.11 4.88
C ASP A 50 -1.38 21.04 6.02
N ALA A 51 -1.41 22.34 5.71
CA ALA A 51 -1.76 23.40 6.66
C ALA A 51 -3.16 23.25 7.24
N ASP A 52 -4.09 22.59 6.52
CA ASP A 52 -5.45 22.35 6.96
C ASP A 52 -5.59 21.11 7.87
N GLY A 53 -4.49 20.42 8.15
CA GLY A 53 -4.47 19.22 8.99
C GLY A 53 -4.71 17.92 8.24
N SER A 54 -4.89 17.95 6.92
CA SER A 54 -4.99 16.73 6.13
C SER A 54 -3.61 16.07 5.96
N THR A 55 -3.61 14.76 5.81
CA THR A 55 -2.40 13.96 5.61
C THR A 55 -2.36 13.44 4.19
N ASN A 56 -1.20 13.51 3.56
CA ASN A 56 -0.97 13.02 2.21
C ASN A 56 0.16 12.00 2.24
N ASP A 57 -0.04 10.87 1.53
CA ASP A 57 0.96 9.84 1.34
C ASP A 57 1.10 9.56 -0.15
N ASN A 58 2.33 9.57 -0.64
CA ASN A 58 2.63 9.21 -2.03
C ASN A 58 3.67 8.11 -2.03
N GLY A 59 3.41 7.04 -2.76
CA GLY A 59 4.34 5.93 -2.72
C GLY A 59 4.07 4.87 -3.76
N ALA A 60 4.68 3.70 -3.52
CA ALA A 60 4.55 2.55 -4.40
C ALA A 60 4.42 1.27 -3.57
N VAL A 61 3.69 0.30 -4.14
CA VAL A 61 3.50 -1.03 -3.57
C VAL A 61 4.05 -2.04 -4.54
N PHE A 62 4.80 -3.01 -4.02
CA PHE A 62 5.46 -4.05 -4.79
C PHE A 62 4.91 -5.40 -4.35
N PHE A 63 4.28 -6.12 -5.26
CA PHE A 63 3.63 -7.41 -4.97
C PHE A 63 4.49 -8.58 -5.41
N HIS A 64 4.48 -9.64 -4.61
CA HIS A 64 5.16 -10.88 -4.93
C HIS A 64 4.34 -12.07 -4.44
N THR A 65 4.26 -13.11 -5.26
CA THR A 65 3.66 -14.39 -4.87
C THR A 65 4.28 -15.51 -5.68
N SER A 66 4.39 -16.68 -5.05
CA SER A 66 4.76 -17.92 -5.74
C SER A 66 3.51 -18.76 -6.08
N SER A 67 2.33 -18.27 -5.77
CA SER A 67 1.07 -18.98 -6.09
C SER A 67 0.90 -19.10 -7.60
N SER A 68 0.40 -20.24 -8.04
CA SER A 68 0.04 -20.48 -9.44
C SER A 68 -1.45 -20.28 -9.72
N GLY A 69 -2.25 -19.96 -8.69
CA GLY A 69 -3.69 -19.75 -8.81
C GLY A 69 -4.04 -18.29 -9.17
N LYS A 70 -5.22 -17.84 -8.73
CA LYS A 70 -5.73 -16.50 -9.06
C LYS A 70 -4.80 -15.38 -8.59
N LEU A 71 -4.10 -15.59 -7.48
CA LEU A 71 -3.21 -14.58 -6.94
C LEU A 71 -1.99 -14.34 -7.83
N SER A 72 -1.64 -15.29 -8.69
CA SER A 72 -0.48 -15.16 -9.59
C SER A 72 -0.52 -13.90 -10.46
N ILE A 73 -1.70 -13.37 -10.72
CA ILE A 73 -1.86 -12.16 -11.56
C ILE A 73 -1.20 -10.92 -10.92
N VAL A 74 -1.01 -10.91 -9.60
CA VAL A 74 -0.38 -9.77 -8.93
C VAL A 74 1.13 -9.92 -8.80
N ASN A 75 1.70 -11.08 -9.16
CA ASN A 75 3.14 -11.28 -9.03
C ASN A 75 3.92 -10.31 -9.91
N GLY A 76 4.84 -9.57 -9.30
CA GLY A 76 5.63 -8.56 -10.01
C GLY A 76 4.89 -7.26 -10.28
N LEU A 77 3.64 -7.14 -9.83
CA LEU A 77 2.86 -5.92 -10.01
C LEU A 77 3.42 -4.80 -9.14
N VAL A 78 3.56 -3.63 -9.73
CA VAL A 78 3.92 -2.41 -9.00
C VAL A 78 2.80 -1.40 -9.18
N ILE A 79 2.30 -0.89 -8.06
CA ILE A 79 1.25 0.14 -8.06
C ILE A 79 1.83 1.39 -7.40
N VAL A 80 1.77 2.52 -8.12
CA VAL A 80 2.04 3.82 -7.51
C VAL A 80 0.72 4.38 -6.98
N PHE A 81 0.74 5.05 -5.84
CA PHE A 81 -0.49 5.49 -5.19
C PHE A 81 -0.35 6.87 -4.54
N LYS A 82 -1.50 7.49 -4.35
CA LYS A 82 -1.66 8.68 -3.51
C LYS A 82 -2.77 8.41 -2.51
N ASP A 83 -2.48 8.61 -1.24
CA ASP A 83 -3.47 8.61 -0.18
C ASP A 83 -3.70 10.03 0.30
N GLN A 84 -4.95 10.37 0.57
CA GLN A 84 -5.32 11.63 1.15
C GLN A 84 -6.29 11.37 2.28
N ILE A 85 -5.95 11.82 3.48
CA ILE A 85 -6.78 11.62 4.68
C ILE A 85 -7.07 13.01 5.25
N ASP A 86 -8.35 13.40 5.31
CA ASP A 86 -8.72 14.68 5.87
C ASP A 86 -8.59 14.67 7.41
N LYS A 87 -8.67 15.84 8.03
CA LYS A 87 -8.52 15.94 9.48
C LYS A 87 -9.62 15.23 10.27
N ALA A 88 -10.73 14.87 9.63
CA ALA A 88 -11.79 14.09 10.25
C ALA A 88 -11.57 12.58 10.15
N GLY A 89 -10.51 12.15 9.45
CA GLY A 89 -10.17 10.74 9.28
C GLY A 89 -10.75 10.09 8.06
N ASN A 90 -11.40 10.84 7.16
CA ASN A 90 -11.91 10.29 5.90
C ASN A 90 -10.79 10.24 4.88
N GLY A 91 -10.60 9.07 4.29
CA GLY A 91 -9.50 8.84 3.36
C GLY A 91 -9.95 8.50 1.96
N MET A 92 -9.10 8.80 1.00
CA MET A 92 -9.23 8.41 -0.39
C MET A 92 -7.87 7.95 -0.91
N THR A 93 -7.86 6.81 -1.59
CA THR A 93 -6.65 6.28 -2.22
C THR A 93 -6.86 6.18 -3.72
N ILE A 94 -5.94 6.71 -4.49
CA ILE A 94 -5.92 6.56 -5.94
C ILE A 94 -4.61 5.87 -6.30
N GLY A 95 -4.69 4.81 -7.09
CA GLY A 95 -3.52 4.06 -7.50
C GLY A 95 -3.54 3.71 -8.97
N TRP A 96 -2.35 3.53 -9.52
CA TRP A 96 -2.14 3.13 -10.90
C TRP A 96 -1.09 2.04 -10.98
N GLU A 97 -1.25 1.16 -11.95
CA GLU A 97 -0.20 0.20 -12.25
C GLU A 97 0.97 0.91 -12.93
N TRP A 98 2.17 0.64 -12.44
CA TRP A 98 3.41 1.10 -13.09
C TRP A 98 3.72 0.15 -14.25
N LYS A 99 3.83 0.69 -15.43
CA LYS A 99 4.14 -0.09 -16.63
C LYS A 99 5.39 0.44 -17.35
#